data_385029777b2c7316ca692466d1a16e15
#
_entry.id   385029777b2c7316ca692466d1a16e15
#
_cell.length_a   1.000
_cell.length_b   1.000
_cell.length_c   1.000
_cell.angle_alpha   90.00
_cell.angle_beta   90.00
_cell.angle_gamma   90.00
#
_symmetry.space_group_name_H-M   'P 1'
#
loop_
_entity.id
_entity.type
_entity.pdbx_description
1 polymer ?
#
loop_
_entity_poly.entity_id
_entity_poly.type
_entity_poly.pdbx_seq_one_letter_code
_entity_poly.pdbx_strand_id
1 'polypeptide(L)'
;LDTKVKKDETHSVGGSQILAIKQDYTGKVEGKHEHAIQMTRNELVGAQYDIKGQGTVTISSATSIRLVTGDSILEMNANGQVNLYCTKFAINASDTGQINTGGTLDLNLKDPDKASNVAPTPADIQNEVAKTFTSDGEGQA
;
A
#
# COMPACT_ATOMS: atom_id res chain seq x y z
N LEU A 1 30.67 -13.48 16.96
CA LEU A 1 30.83 -12.39 17.93
C LEU A 1 29.48 -12.15 18.61
N ASP A 2 29.41 -12.46 19.93
CA ASP A 2 28.23 -12.19 20.74
C ASP A 2 28.41 -10.86 21.45
N THR A 3 27.60 -9.87 21.08
CA THR A 3 27.57 -8.58 21.75
C THR A 3 26.35 -8.52 22.65
N LYS A 4 26.55 -8.42 23.98
CA LYS A 4 25.47 -8.27 24.96
C LYS A 4 25.55 -6.89 25.60
N VAL A 5 24.58 -6.06 25.26
CA VAL A 5 24.38 -4.73 25.85
C VAL A 5 23.37 -4.85 26.98
N LYS A 6 23.75 -4.43 28.21
CA LYS A 6 22.89 -4.59 29.41
C LYS A 6 21.96 -3.40 29.65
N LYS A 7 22.20 -2.27 29.02
CA LYS A 7 21.42 -1.03 29.18
C LYS A 7 21.09 -0.45 27.81
N ASP A 8 21.68 0.67 27.49
CA ASP A 8 21.37 1.43 26.29
C ASP A 8 22.50 1.28 25.26
N GLU A 9 22.13 1.15 24.00
CA GLU A 9 23.05 1.20 22.88
C GLU A 9 22.60 2.31 21.93
N THR A 10 23.52 3.20 21.54
CA THR A 10 23.28 4.23 20.55
C THR A 10 24.21 4.00 19.35
N HIS A 11 23.64 3.89 18.16
CA HIS A 11 24.38 3.76 16.91
C HIS A 11 24.05 4.94 16.01
N SER A 12 25.08 5.74 15.68
CA SER A 12 24.93 6.89 14.80
C SER A 12 25.83 6.74 13.57
N VAL A 13 25.23 6.86 12.38
CA VAL A 13 25.93 6.76 11.11
C VAL A 13 25.72 8.08 10.36
N GLY A 14 26.79 8.84 10.16
CA GLY A 14 26.75 10.13 9.45
C GLY A 14 26.70 10.01 7.92
N GLY A 15 26.80 8.81 7.39
CA GLY A 15 26.73 8.50 5.96
C GLY A 15 25.78 7.34 5.69
N SER A 16 26.16 6.46 4.77
CA SER A 16 25.37 5.30 4.41
C SER A 16 25.66 4.09 5.31
N GLN A 17 24.64 3.34 5.65
CA GLN A 17 24.77 2.04 6.31
C GLN A 17 24.25 0.95 5.38
N ILE A 18 25.04 -0.09 5.17
CA ILE A 18 24.66 -1.27 4.39
C ILE A 18 24.70 -2.49 5.32
N LEU A 19 23.58 -3.19 5.42
CA LEU A 19 23.48 -4.46 6.13
C LEU A 19 23.13 -5.57 5.14
N ALA A 20 24.05 -6.51 4.93
CA ALA A 20 23.85 -7.66 4.05
C ALA A 20 23.86 -8.95 4.89
N ILE A 21 22.73 -9.65 4.91
CA ILE A 21 22.55 -10.90 5.64
C ILE A 21 22.23 -12.01 4.64
N LYS A 22 23.04 -13.06 4.60
CA LYS A 22 22.91 -14.14 3.62
C LYS A 22 21.91 -15.23 4.02
N GLN A 23 21.53 -15.29 5.28
CA GLN A 23 20.60 -16.29 5.81
C GLN A 23 19.44 -15.57 6.53
N ASP A 24 19.30 -15.79 7.81
CA ASP A 24 18.16 -15.28 8.58
C ASP A 24 18.51 -14.01 9.37
N TYR A 25 17.56 -13.11 9.43
CA TYR A 25 17.58 -11.98 10.35
C TYR A 25 16.36 -12.03 11.26
N THR A 26 16.58 -12.11 12.56
CA THR A 26 15.51 -12.10 13.54
C THR A 26 15.69 -10.94 14.50
N GLY A 27 14.67 -10.09 14.62
CA GLY A 27 14.61 -8.99 15.58
C GLY A 27 13.37 -9.13 16.47
N LYS A 28 13.55 -9.00 17.80
CA LYS A 28 12.46 -8.96 18.78
C LYS A 28 12.53 -7.68 19.58
N VAL A 29 11.45 -6.93 19.63
CA VAL A 29 11.29 -5.73 20.44
C VAL A 29 10.10 -5.93 21.37
N GLU A 30 10.34 -5.98 22.69
CA GLU A 30 9.26 -6.17 23.68
C GLU A 30 8.52 -4.87 24.01
N GLY A 31 9.14 -3.74 23.76
CA GLY A 31 8.56 -2.42 23.96
C GLY A 31 8.19 -1.75 22.64
N LYS A 32 8.40 -0.44 22.56
CA LYS A 32 8.10 0.37 21.40
C LYS A 32 9.19 0.24 20.32
N HIS A 33 8.80 0.06 19.07
CA HIS A 33 9.68 0.15 17.92
C HIS A 33 9.22 1.32 17.01
N GLU A 34 10.08 2.29 16.82
CA GLU A 34 9.83 3.44 15.95
C GLU A 34 10.85 3.48 14.82
N HIS A 35 10.37 3.74 13.61
CA HIS A 35 11.20 3.90 12.42
C HIS A 35 10.72 5.11 11.63
N ALA A 36 11.52 6.17 11.57
CA ALA A 36 11.23 7.39 10.82
C ALA A 36 12.13 7.49 9.59
N ILE A 37 11.55 7.63 8.42
CA ILE A 37 12.24 7.80 7.15
C ILE A 37 11.72 9.05 6.47
N GLN A 38 12.59 10.02 6.22
CA GLN A 38 12.20 11.32 5.68
C GLN A 38 11.88 11.30 4.18
N MET A 39 12.43 10.36 3.44
CA MET A 39 12.26 10.31 1.98
C MET A 39 11.54 9.04 1.55
N THR A 40 12.25 7.98 1.23
CA THR A 40 11.68 6.78 0.61
C THR A 40 12.01 5.52 1.40
N ARG A 41 11.03 4.66 1.59
CA ARG A 41 11.21 3.29 2.08
C ARG A 41 10.72 2.31 1.02
N ASN A 42 11.61 1.46 0.53
CA ASN A 42 11.28 0.38 -0.38
C ASN A 42 11.49 -0.96 0.32
N GLU A 43 10.51 -1.83 0.24
CA GLU A 43 10.59 -3.21 0.73
C GLU A 43 10.23 -4.16 -0.40
N LEU A 44 11.12 -5.10 -0.71
CA LEU A 44 10.88 -6.17 -1.67
C LEU A 44 10.97 -7.50 -0.94
N VAL A 45 9.87 -8.24 -0.93
CA VAL A 45 9.76 -9.55 -0.29
C VAL A 45 9.46 -10.60 -1.37
N GLY A 46 10.37 -11.55 -1.54
CA GLY A 46 10.29 -12.55 -2.61
C GLY A 46 9.24 -13.64 -2.39
N ALA A 47 8.67 -13.75 -1.18
CA ALA A 47 7.66 -14.76 -0.86
C ALA A 47 6.47 -14.12 -0.14
N GLN A 48 6.32 -14.35 1.14
CA GLN A 48 5.18 -13.86 1.93
C GLN A 48 5.57 -12.66 2.77
N TYR A 49 4.70 -11.65 2.82
CA TYR A 49 4.82 -10.48 3.68
C TYR A 49 3.58 -10.37 4.58
N ASP A 50 3.76 -10.63 5.87
CA ASP A 50 2.69 -10.59 6.86
C ASP A 50 2.79 -9.35 7.75
N ILE A 51 1.69 -8.61 7.85
CA ILE A 51 1.51 -7.54 8.83
C ILE A 51 0.37 -7.95 9.77
N LYS A 52 0.69 -8.20 11.04
CA LYS A 52 -0.28 -8.66 12.03
C LYS A 52 -0.23 -7.77 13.27
N GLY A 53 -1.38 -7.29 13.72
CA GLY A 53 -1.54 -6.52 14.95
C GLY A 53 -2.68 -7.08 15.80
N GLN A 54 -2.50 -7.14 17.12
CA GLN A 54 -3.61 -7.49 18.03
C GLN A 54 -4.59 -6.33 18.23
N GLY A 55 -4.12 -5.11 18.02
CA GLY A 55 -4.95 -3.90 18.04
C GLY A 55 -5.17 -3.35 16.62
N THR A 56 -5.23 -2.05 16.51
CA THR A 56 -5.44 -1.37 15.23
C THR A 56 -4.16 -1.34 14.40
N VAL A 57 -4.28 -1.68 13.12
CA VAL A 57 -3.25 -1.41 12.11
C VAL A 57 -3.71 -0.22 11.29
N THR A 58 -2.93 0.86 11.30
CA THR A 58 -3.24 2.08 10.55
C THR A 58 -2.25 2.26 9.40
N ILE A 59 -2.77 2.44 8.19
CA ILE A 59 -2.01 2.85 7.02
C ILE A 59 -2.60 4.17 6.55
N SER A 60 -1.81 5.23 6.52
CA SER A 60 -2.27 6.57 6.11
C SER A 60 -1.33 7.20 5.08
N SER A 61 -1.91 7.98 4.19
CA SER A 61 -1.19 8.73 3.16
C SER A 61 -1.86 10.09 2.96
N ALA A 62 -1.05 11.11 2.71
CA ALA A 62 -1.56 12.45 2.39
C ALA A 62 -2.19 12.55 0.99
N THR A 63 -1.90 11.63 0.10
CA THR A 63 -2.36 11.66 -1.31
C THR A 63 -3.25 10.47 -1.67
N SER A 64 -2.70 9.26 -1.63
CA SER A 64 -3.46 8.05 -1.96
C SER A 64 -2.83 6.81 -1.34
N ILE A 65 -3.65 5.78 -1.14
CA ILE A 65 -3.25 4.42 -0.80
C ILE A 65 -3.73 3.51 -1.92
N ARG A 66 -2.82 2.70 -2.48
CA ARG A 66 -3.12 1.73 -3.54
C ARG A 66 -2.70 0.34 -3.13
N LEU A 67 -3.61 -0.62 -3.29
CA LEU A 67 -3.36 -2.04 -3.19
C LEU A 67 -3.58 -2.65 -4.57
N VAL A 68 -2.54 -3.24 -5.13
CA VAL A 68 -2.54 -3.74 -6.52
C VAL A 68 -2.14 -5.21 -6.54
N THR A 69 -2.92 -6.03 -7.22
CA THR A 69 -2.59 -7.43 -7.50
C THR A 69 -3.19 -7.84 -8.85
N GLY A 70 -2.34 -8.18 -9.82
CA GLY A 70 -2.78 -8.48 -11.19
C GLY A 70 -3.69 -7.37 -11.77
N ASP A 71 -4.90 -7.74 -12.18
CA ASP A 71 -5.90 -6.82 -12.75
C ASP A 71 -6.82 -6.17 -11.70
N SER A 72 -6.53 -6.34 -10.41
CA SER A 72 -7.35 -5.80 -9.33
C SER A 72 -6.64 -4.67 -8.60
N ILE A 73 -7.33 -3.55 -8.42
CA ILE A 73 -6.82 -2.36 -7.75
C ILE A 73 -7.88 -1.84 -6.76
N LEU A 74 -7.48 -1.65 -5.50
CA LEU A 74 -8.21 -0.83 -4.54
C LEU A 74 -7.44 0.46 -4.33
N GLU A 75 -8.06 1.58 -4.63
CA GLU A 75 -7.48 2.91 -4.48
C GLU A 75 -8.34 3.78 -3.55
N MET A 76 -7.70 4.43 -2.60
CA MET A 76 -8.31 5.43 -1.72
C MET A 76 -7.58 6.76 -1.91
N ASN A 77 -8.29 7.80 -2.26
CA ASN A 77 -7.74 9.13 -2.56
C ASN A 77 -8.04 10.14 -1.45
N ALA A 78 -7.18 11.12 -1.26
CA ALA A 78 -7.33 12.15 -0.24
C ALA A 78 -8.60 13.03 -0.41
N ASN A 79 -9.19 13.06 -1.61
CA ASN A 79 -10.46 13.75 -1.88
C ASN A 79 -11.71 12.98 -1.38
N GLY A 80 -11.53 11.86 -0.69
CA GLY A 80 -12.61 11.01 -0.18
C GLY A 80 -13.14 9.98 -1.17
N GLN A 81 -12.55 9.86 -2.34
CA GLN A 81 -12.95 8.87 -3.34
C GLN A 81 -12.30 7.51 -3.06
N VAL A 82 -13.09 6.45 -3.14
CA VAL A 82 -12.64 5.05 -3.07
C VAL A 82 -13.03 4.34 -4.35
N ASN A 83 -12.05 3.78 -5.05
CA ASN A 83 -12.24 3.07 -6.32
C ASN A 83 -11.83 1.61 -6.17
N LEU A 84 -12.65 0.71 -6.68
CA LEU A 84 -12.34 -0.71 -6.82
C LEU A 84 -12.42 -1.09 -8.30
N TYR A 85 -11.29 -1.46 -8.88
CA TYR A 85 -11.18 -1.92 -10.27
C TYR A 85 -10.88 -3.42 -10.26
N CYS A 86 -11.72 -4.21 -10.90
CA CYS A 86 -11.54 -5.66 -10.99
C CYS A 86 -12.39 -6.24 -12.12
N THR A 87 -12.02 -7.39 -12.64
CA THR A 87 -12.78 -8.09 -13.67
C THR A 87 -14.02 -8.80 -13.12
N LYS A 88 -13.99 -9.20 -11.84
CA LYS A 88 -15.11 -9.84 -11.15
C LYS A 88 -15.20 -9.31 -9.73
N PHE A 89 -16.39 -9.00 -9.28
CA PHE A 89 -16.66 -8.46 -7.96
C PHE A 89 -17.78 -9.26 -7.27
N ALA A 90 -17.57 -9.61 -6.01
CA ALA A 90 -18.57 -10.26 -5.17
C ALA A 90 -18.51 -9.70 -3.75
N ILE A 91 -19.66 -9.38 -3.18
CA ILE A 91 -19.83 -9.08 -1.75
C ILE A 91 -20.69 -10.21 -1.16
N ASN A 92 -20.12 -10.97 -0.24
CA ASN A 92 -20.81 -12.06 0.45
C ASN A 92 -20.90 -11.72 1.94
N ALA A 93 -22.11 -11.66 2.47
CA ALA A 93 -22.39 -11.50 3.89
C ALA A 93 -23.07 -12.76 4.40
N SER A 94 -22.62 -13.31 5.53
CA SER A 94 -23.22 -14.51 6.14
C SER A 94 -24.52 -14.19 6.90
N ASP A 95 -24.78 -12.92 7.21
CA ASP A 95 -25.96 -12.45 7.92
C ASP A 95 -26.55 -11.26 7.20
N THR A 96 -26.23 -10.02 7.58
CA THR A 96 -26.79 -8.81 6.99
C THR A 96 -25.72 -7.96 6.31
N GLY A 97 -26.04 -7.38 5.15
CA GLY A 97 -25.24 -6.39 4.45
C GLY A 97 -26.03 -5.11 4.22
N GLN A 98 -25.38 -3.95 4.35
CA GLN A 98 -25.99 -2.65 4.08
C GLN A 98 -25.09 -1.79 3.21
N ILE A 99 -25.70 -1.10 2.24
CA ILE A 99 -25.06 -0.02 1.48
C ILE A 99 -25.89 1.23 1.70
N ASN A 100 -25.33 2.20 2.45
CA ASN A 100 -25.99 3.46 2.75
C ASN A 100 -25.34 4.58 1.96
N THR A 101 -26.14 5.34 1.21
CA THR A 101 -25.69 6.51 0.45
C THR A 101 -26.49 7.73 0.88
N GLY A 102 -25.84 8.89 1.00
CA GLY A 102 -26.52 10.17 1.23
C GLY A 102 -27.18 10.76 -0.04
N GLY A 103 -27.02 10.13 -1.17
CA GLY A 103 -27.53 10.53 -2.48
C GLY A 103 -27.97 9.35 -3.31
N THR A 104 -27.72 9.40 -4.62
CA THR A 104 -28.10 8.33 -5.54
C THR A 104 -27.12 7.17 -5.50
N LEU A 105 -27.61 5.94 -5.49
CA LEU A 105 -26.87 4.72 -5.72
C LEU A 105 -27.15 4.23 -7.16
N ASP A 106 -26.20 4.36 -8.05
CA ASP A 106 -26.29 3.87 -9.42
C ASP A 106 -25.65 2.49 -9.55
N LEU A 107 -26.46 1.49 -9.87
CA LEU A 107 -26.03 0.12 -10.16
C LEU A 107 -26.26 -0.14 -11.64
N ASN A 108 -25.21 -0.54 -12.37
CA ASN A 108 -25.30 -0.97 -13.74
C ASN A 108 -25.74 0.13 -14.74
N LEU A 109 -24.92 1.18 -14.88
CA LEU A 109 -25.09 2.22 -15.90
C LEU A 109 -25.03 1.61 -17.32
N LYS A 110 -26.20 1.43 -17.96
CA LYS A 110 -26.31 0.95 -19.35
C LYS A 110 -26.28 2.07 -20.39
N ASP A 111 -26.21 3.33 -19.96
CA ASP A 111 -26.29 4.48 -20.85
C ASP A 111 -24.90 4.84 -21.39
N PRO A 112 -24.62 4.59 -22.69
CA PRO A 112 -23.32 4.91 -23.28
C PRO A 112 -23.05 6.41 -23.34
N ASP A 113 -24.07 7.27 -23.30
CA ASP A 113 -23.90 8.73 -23.30
C ASP A 113 -23.44 9.28 -21.93
N LYS A 114 -23.57 8.50 -20.87
CA LYS A 114 -23.01 8.80 -19.55
C LYS A 114 -21.61 8.21 -19.32
N ALA A 115 -21.07 7.51 -20.31
CA ALA A 115 -19.76 6.88 -20.25
C ALA A 115 -18.59 7.88 -20.11
N SER A 116 -18.82 9.19 -20.26
CA SER A 116 -17.79 10.22 -20.05
C SER A 116 -17.29 10.32 -18.61
N ASN A 117 -18.00 9.71 -17.64
CA ASN A 117 -17.61 9.60 -16.24
C ASN A 117 -17.18 8.17 -15.85
N VAL A 118 -16.90 7.32 -16.82
CA VAL A 118 -16.37 5.98 -16.56
C VAL A 118 -15.01 6.14 -15.93
N ALA A 119 -14.85 5.60 -14.73
CA ALA A 119 -13.55 5.50 -14.09
C ALA A 119 -12.55 4.81 -15.06
N PRO A 120 -11.28 5.22 -15.05
CA PRO A 120 -10.27 4.61 -15.93
C PRO A 120 -10.26 3.09 -15.72
N THR A 121 -10.03 2.35 -16.79
CA THR A 121 -9.94 0.89 -16.72
C THR A 121 -8.74 0.46 -15.86
N PRO A 122 -8.71 -0.76 -15.32
CA PRO A 122 -7.52 -1.27 -14.64
C PRO A 122 -6.25 -1.13 -15.50
N ALA A 123 -6.36 -1.33 -16.81
CA ALA A 123 -5.26 -1.13 -17.76
C ALA A 123 -4.77 0.32 -17.80
N ASP A 124 -5.67 1.30 -17.79
CA ASP A 124 -5.31 2.72 -17.78
C ASP A 124 -4.54 3.10 -16.51
N ILE A 125 -4.99 2.60 -15.36
CA ILE A 125 -4.34 2.84 -14.07
C ILE A 125 -2.99 2.14 -14.00
N GLN A 126 -2.87 0.91 -14.47
CA GLN A 126 -1.61 0.19 -14.55
C GLN A 126 -0.61 0.91 -15.44
N ASN A 127 -1.05 1.46 -16.57
CA ASN A 127 -0.22 2.25 -17.47
C ASN A 127 0.28 3.54 -16.80
N GLU A 128 -0.56 4.24 -16.03
CA GLU A 128 -0.16 5.41 -15.26
C GLU A 128 0.85 5.07 -14.17
N VAL A 129 0.64 3.98 -13.43
CA VAL A 129 1.58 3.48 -12.43
C VAL A 129 2.91 3.12 -13.09
N ALA A 130 2.91 2.41 -14.22
CA ALA A 130 4.12 2.05 -14.96
C ALA A 130 4.90 3.28 -15.45
N LYS A 131 4.21 4.32 -15.95
CA LYS A 131 4.85 5.59 -16.34
C LYS A 131 5.52 6.30 -15.15
N THR A 132 4.92 6.27 -13.98
CA THR A 132 5.50 6.87 -12.76
C THR A 132 6.81 6.18 -12.40
N PHE A 133 6.88 4.86 -12.47
CA PHE A 133 8.10 4.11 -12.19
C PHE A 133 9.21 4.28 -13.24
N THR A 134 8.85 4.52 -14.52
CA THR A 134 9.84 4.74 -15.58
C THR A 134 10.40 6.16 -15.58
N SER A 135 9.60 7.18 -15.20
CA SER A 135 10.07 8.57 -15.13
C SER A 135 11.06 8.81 -13.99
N ASP A 136 10.94 8.10 -12.89
CA ASP A 136 11.87 8.21 -11.76
C ASP A 136 13.23 7.52 -12.03
N GLY A 137 13.32 6.65 -13.03
CA GLY A 137 14.53 5.97 -13.45
C GLY A 137 15.43 6.77 -14.41
N GLU A 138 14.90 7.77 -15.10
CA GLU A 138 15.65 8.57 -16.08
C GLU A 138 16.29 9.85 -15.50
N GLY A 139 16.06 10.15 -14.22
CA GLY A 139 16.57 11.34 -13.54
C GLY A 139 17.95 11.20 -12.89
N GLN A 140 18.65 10.07 -13.05
CA GLN A 140 19.99 9.86 -12.51
C GLN A 140 20.94 9.30 -13.60
N ALA A 141 21.24 10.13 -14.53
CA ALA A 141 22.44 9.97 -15.38
C ALA A 141 23.29 11.23 -15.30
#